data_2901ff03662738546b06d25e68d1bed5
#
_entry.id   2901ff03662738546b06d25e68d1bed5
#
_cell.length_a   1.000
_cell.length_b   1.000
_cell.length_c   1.000
_cell.angle_alpha   90.00
_cell.angle_beta   90.00
_cell.angle_gamma   90.00
#
_symmetry.space_group_name_H-M   'P 1'
#
loop_
_entity.id
_entity.type
_entity.pdbx_description
1 polymer ?
#
loop_
_entity_poly.entity_id
_entity_poly.type
_entity_poly.pdbx_seq_one_letter_code
_entity_poly.pdbx_strand_id
1 'polypeptide(L)'
;MLKLYTLLIVCTGLAWLYENSYVRTFRGPQKSRLIYFILMTYLICFGGFRGQYNDTWTYRDAYVYTTFPFPEAWETIPQKLGQSPSFTIVNSFLKTYDVEVHLFLFFYFFWTTLFYMMFIKRYSDGLALTMFFFIATGCYQFNMAAMKQVMGTGICLAAFPLALKKDWRSKLLYVFFVLLGTSFHAYSLMYLAVFFLDFKPWTIKTYLLLLGIIVGGFLFRPLLGTVVDITTAIGENYSEEVLSGSGISLPRIIVVWIPVLLSFVYRDVLFAESKSHERVIMHLTMLFAGIQFVGIFGTALYFGRLSYYFCLMPCITLPWMLRKITRYYPADGKFLTTAAVMGYTAFLYFSNTLETHFDSSYAAISLGQFLDYLFTWLRGVTA
;
A
#
# COMPACT_ATOMS: atom_id res chain seq x y z
N MET A 1 12.47 -18.65 1.91
CA MET A 1 13.47 -17.57 1.69
C MET A 1 13.68 -17.28 0.21
N LEU A 2 13.77 -18.31 -0.64
CA LEU A 2 14.14 -18.11 -2.04
C LEU A 2 13.16 -17.22 -2.82
N LYS A 3 11.84 -17.41 -2.69
CA LYS A 3 10.82 -16.69 -3.47
C LYS A 3 10.83 -15.19 -3.21
N LEU A 4 10.87 -14.78 -1.95
CA LEU A 4 10.81 -13.38 -1.57
C LEU A 4 12.10 -12.62 -1.92
N TYR A 5 13.27 -13.25 -1.70
CA TYR A 5 14.55 -12.65 -2.09
C TYR A 5 14.73 -12.59 -3.60
N THR A 6 14.24 -13.61 -4.34
CA THR A 6 14.21 -13.55 -5.81
C THR A 6 13.35 -12.37 -6.28
N LEU A 7 12.16 -12.18 -5.70
CA LEU A 7 11.32 -11.03 -5.99
C LEU A 7 12.06 -9.71 -5.73
N LEU A 8 12.69 -9.57 -4.57
CA LEU A 8 13.45 -8.37 -4.18
C LEU A 8 14.58 -8.07 -5.19
N ILE A 9 15.41 -9.07 -5.49
CA ILE A 9 16.57 -8.92 -6.38
C ILE A 9 16.12 -8.60 -7.80
N VAL A 10 15.16 -9.35 -8.33
CA VAL A 10 14.69 -9.16 -9.72
C VAL A 10 14.02 -7.78 -9.87
N CYS A 11 13.12 -7.41 -8.97
CA CYS A 11 12.42 -6.11 -9.07
C CYS A 11 13.38 -4.94 -8.88
N THR A 12 14.30 -5.02 -7.91
CA THR A 12 15.30 -3.96 -7.70
C THR A 12 16.27 -3.87 -8.89
N GLY A 13 16.70 -5.01 -9.42
CA GLY A 13 17.57 -5.09 -10.60
C GLY A 13 16.92 -4.53 -11.87
N LEU A 14 15.68 -4.91 -12.16
CA LEU A 14 14.92 -4.38 -13.29
C LEU A 14 14.66 -2.88 -13.14
N ALA A 15 14.36 -2.41 -11.95
CA ALA A 15 14.19 -0.99 -11.68
C ALA A 15 15.51 -0.21 -11.86
N TRP A 16 16.62 -0.77 -11.43
CA TRP A 16 17.95 -0.20 -11.65
C TRP A 16 18.32 -0.16 -13.15
N LEU A 17 18.05 -1.25 -13.88
CA LEU A 17 18.21 -1.29 -15.33
C LEU A 17 17.35 -0.22 -16.02
N TYR A 18 16.10 -0.07 -15.61
CA TYR A 18 15.23 1.00 -16.13
C TYR A 18 15.81 2.39 -15.88
N GLU A 19 16.36 2.65 -14.70
CA GLU A 19 16.96 3.95 -14.35
C GLU A 19 18.21 4.26 -15.19
N ASN A 20 18.97 3.25 -15.60
CA ASN A 20 20.25 3.41 -16.30
C ASN A 20 20.16 3.14 -17.80
N SER A 21 19.02 2.67 -18.33
CA SER A 21 18.84 2.35 -19.74
C SER A 21 18.08 3.45 -20.48
N TYR A 22 18.71 4.00 -21.50
CA TYR A 22 18.11 5.00 -22.37
C TYR A 22 18.01 4.48 -23.80
N VAL A 23 16.86 4.68 -24.43
CA VAL A 23 16.62 4.40 -25.84
C VAL A 23 16.56 5.74 -26.58
N ARG A 24 17.28 5.85 -27.70
CA ARG A 24 17.20 7.02 -28.57
C ARG A 24 15.84 7.03 -29.28
N THR A 25 15.11 8.09 -29.14
CA THR A 25 13.85 8.33 -29.82
C THR A 25 13.92 9.65 -30.62
N PHE A 26 12.98 9.89 -31.52
CA PHE A 26 12.86 11.18 -32.23
C PHE A 26 12.71 12.39 -31.29
N ARG A 27 12.30 12.16 -30.03
CA ARG A 27 12.18 13.19 -28.97
C ARG A 27 13.38 13.25 -28.04
N GLY A 28 14.51 12.60 -28.43
CA GLY A 28 15.71 12.47 -27.60
C GLY A 28 15.76 11.18 -26.77
N PRO A 29 16.79 11.04 -25.90
CA PRO A 29 16.95 9.86 -25.07
C PRO A 29 15.81 9.73 -24.04
N GLN A 30 15.14 8.60 -24.04
CA GLN A 30 14.06 8.27 -23.09
C GLN A 30 14.38 6.98 -22.36
N LYS A 31 13.87 6.82 -21.14
CA LYS A 31 13.94 5.58 -20.38
C LYS A 31 13.28 4.42 -21.15
N SER A 32 13.86 3.22 -21.06
CA SER A 32 13.35 2.05 -21.76
C SER A 32 11.96 1.64 -21.26
N ARG A 33 10.92 1.84 -22.09
CA ARG A 33 9.55 1.41 -21.78
C ARG A 33 9.45 -0.11 -21.64
N LEU A 34 10.28 -0.86 -22.40
CA LEU A 34 10.29 -2.32 -22.35
C LEU A 34 10.71 -2.84 -20.96
N ILE A 35 11.79 -2.29 -20.39
CA ILE A 35 12.27 -2.71 -19.07
C ILE A 35 11.21 -2.41 -18.00
N TYR A 36 10.55 -1.24 -18.09
CA TYR A 36 9.45 -0.91 -17.19
C TYR A 36 8.26 -1.87 -17.34
N PHE A 37 7.91 -2.23 -18.59
CA PHE A 37 6.86 -3.21 -18.87
C PHE A 37 7.20 -4.59 -18.28
N ILE A 38 8.44 -5.05 -18.44
CA ILE A 38 8.90 -6.32 -17.85
C ILE A 38 8.80 -6.28 -16.33
N LEU A 39 9.23 -5.19 -15.68
CA LEU A 39 9.09 -5.01 -14.23
C LEU A 39 7.62 -5.09 -13.79
N MET A 40 6.73 -4.36 -14.48
CA MET A 40 5.30 -4.38 -14.21
C MET A 40 4.70 -5.77 -14.36
N THR A 41 5.00 -6.45 -15.48
CA THR A 41 4.51 -7.80 -15.74
C THR A 41 4.99 -8.79 -14.68
N TYR A 42 6.26 -8.70 -14.29
CA TYR A 42 6.82 -9.57 -13.26
C TYR A 42 6.12 -9.37 -11.90
N LEU A 43 5.93 -8.10 -11.47
CA LEU A 43 5.20 -7.77 -10.23
C LEU A 43 3.74 -8.30 -10.28
N ILE A 44 3.04 -8.06 -11.39
CA ILE A 44 1.65 -8.47 -11.55
C ILE A 44 1.54 -10.00 -11.57
N CYS A 45 2.38 -10.69 -12.32
CA CYS A 45 2.35 -12.15 -12.39
C CYS A 45 2.72 -12.79 -11.05
N PHE A 46 3.76 -12.29 -10.37
CA PHE A 46 4.18 -12.82 -9.08
C PHE A 46 3.04 -12.83 -8.06
N GLY A 47 2.36 -11.72 -7.85
CA GLY A 47 1.28 -11.65 -6.86
C GLY A 47 -0.08 -12.05 -7.42
N GLY A 48 -0.32 -11.88 -8.73
CA GLY A 48 -1.58 -12.21 -9.39
C GLY A 48 -1.81 -13.71 -9.59
N PHE A 49 -0.75 -14.49 -9.78
CA PHE A 49 -0.83 -15.94 -9.91
C PHE A 49 -0.90 -16.67 -8.56
N ARG A 50 -0.98 -15.93 -7.44
CA ARG A 50 -1.10 -16.57 -6.13
C ARG A 50 -2.36 -17.42 -6.05
N GLY A 51 -2.19 -18.67 -5.67
CA GLY A 51 -3.29 -19.56 -5.25
C GLY A 51 -3.53 -19.49 -3.74
N GLN A 52 -2.48 -19.18 -2.99
CA GLN A 52 -2.53 -19.10 -1.52
C GLN A 52 -1.49 -18.10 -1.02
N TYR A 53 -1.91 -17.20 -0.15
CA TYR A 53 -1.08 -16.35 0.69
C TYR A 53 -1.97 -15.59 1.68
N ASN A 54 -1.72 -15.71 3.00
CA ASN A 54 -2.44 -15.01 4.06
C ASN A 54 -3.98 -15.08 3.85
N ASP A 55 -4.71 -13.96 3.80
CA ASP A 55 -6.17 -13.90 3.69
C ASP A 55 -6.71 -14.33 2.30
N THR A 56 -5.88 -14.81 1.37
CA THR A 56 -6.33 -15.20 0.01
C THR A 56 -7.43 -16.26 0.04
N TRP A 57 -7.33 -17.25 0.95
CA TRP A 57 -8.35 -18.30 1.08
C TRP A 57 -9.71 -17.73 1.46
N THR A 58 -9.77 -16.74 2.35
CA THR A 58 -11.01 -16.06 2.76
C THR A 58 -11.72 -15.39 1.57
N TYR A 59 -10.94 -14.72 0.70
CA TYR A 59 -11.49 -14.09 -0.51
C TYR A 59 -11.94 -15.12 -1.55
N ARG A 60 -11.20 -16.21 -1.71
CA ARG A 60 -11.57 -17.31 -2.60
C ARG A 60 -12.87 -17.96 -2.17
N ASP A 61 -12.96 -18.36 -0.91
CA ASP A 61 -14.15 -19.02 -0.34
C ASP A 61 -15.37 -18.11 -0.40
N ALA A 62 -15.21 -16.82 -0.05
CA ALA A 62 -16.27 -15.84 -0.19
C ALA A 62 -16.75 -15.70 -1.65
N TYR A 63 -15.80 -15.64 -2.61
CA TYR A 63 -16.17 -15.54 -4.03
C TYR A 63 -16.87 -16.78 -4.55
N VAL A 64 -16.42 -17.98 -4.15
CA VAL A 64 -16.97 -19.24 -4.63
C VAL A 64 -18.34 -19.53 -4.00
N TYR A 65 -18.48 -19.39 -2.68
CA TYR A 65 -19.61 -19.91 -1.92
C TYR A 65 -20.63 -18.86 -1.48
N THR A 66 -20.24 -17.59 -1.36
CA THR A 66 -21.12 -16.53 -0.81
C THR A 66 -21.38 -15.37 -1.76
N THR A 67 -20.76 -15.36 -2.93
CA THR A 67 -21.00 -14.33 -3.95
C THR A 67 -22.07 -14.82 -4.93
N PHE A 68 -23.12 -14.02 -5.09
CA PHE A 68 -24.23 -14.30 -6.03
C PHE A 68 -24.06 -13.46 -7.32
N PRO A 69 -24.46 -14.01 -8.50
CA PRO A 69 -24.51 -13.24 -9.74
C PRO A 69 -25.67 -12.22 -9.71
N PHE A 70 -25.65 -11.24 -10.61
CA PHE A 70 -26.82 -10.39 -10.84
C PHE A 70 -27.91 -11.17 -11.63
N PRO A 71 -29.21 -10.92 -11.35
CA PRO A 71 -29.77 -9.90 -10.43
C PRO A 71 -29.86 -10.33 -8.95
N GLU A 72 -29.60 -11.57 -8.59
CA GLU A 72 -29.74 -12.12 -7.22
C GLU A 72 -28.90 -11.35 -6.18
N ALA A 73 -27.79 -10.77 -6.62
CA ALA A 73 -26.88 -10.01 -5.75
C ALA A 73 -27.52 -8.75 -5.13
N TRP A 74 -28.59 -8.18 -5.70
CA TRP A 74 -29.14 -6.92 -5.21
C TRP A 74 -29.56 -6.98 -3.74
N GLU A 75 -30.06 -8.12 -3.28
CA GLU A 75 -30.46 -8.33 -1.89
C GLU A 75 -29.29 -8.51 -0.93
N THR A 76 -28.11 -8.86 -1.47
CA THR A 76 -26.90 -9.14 -0.70
C THR A 76 -25.90 -7.96 -0.68
N ILE A 77 -26.16 -6.90 -1.46
CA ILE A 77 -25.28 -5.72 -1.47
C ILE A 77 -25.30 -5.05 -0.10
N PRO A 78 -24.14 -4.90 0.55
CA PRO A 78 -24.06 -4.31 1.88
C PRO A 78 -24.53 -2.86 1.89
N GLN A 79 -25.29 -2.49 2.93
CA GLN A 79 -25.74 -1.11 3.13
C GLN A 79 -24.72 -0.24 3.87
N LYS A 80 -23.78 -0.87 4.60
CA LYS A 80 -22.75 -0.17 5.39
C LYS A 80 -21.40 -0.16 4.69
N LEU A 81 -20.67 0.94 4.79
CA LEU A 81 -19.36 1.13 4.13
C LEU A 81 -18.30 0.10 4.57
N GLY A 82 -18.29 -0.29 5.83
CA GLY A 82 -17.38 -1.32 6.34
C GLY A 82 -17.59 -2.71 5.74
N GLN A 83 -18.79 -2.99 5.25
CA GLN A 83 -19.11 -4.23 4.54
C GLN A 83 -18.68 -4.20 3.06
N SER A 84 -18.08 -3.13 2.59
CA SER A 84 -17.43 -3.01 1.27
C SER A 84 -18.39 -3.16 0.08
N PRO A 85 -19.40 -2.27 -0.09
CA PRO A 85 -20.42 -2.42 -1.13
C PRO A 85 -19.84 -2.51 -2.55
N SER A 86 -18.86 -1.69 -2.92
CA SER A 86 -18.25 -1.77 -4.25
C SER A 86 -17.49 -3.07 -4.47
N PHE A 87 -16.89 -3.64 -3.44
CA PHE A 87 -16.25 -4.95 -3.56
C PHE A 87 -17.28 -6.04 -3.85
N THR A 88 -18.42 -6.02 -3.17
CA THR A 88 -19.54 -6.96 -3.42
C THR A 88 -20.08 -6.79 -4.84
N ILE A 89 -20.34 -5.56 -5.28
CA ILE A 89 -20.84 -5.26 -6.64
C ILE A 89 -19.89 -5.80 -7.71
N VAL A 90 -18.58 -5.51 -7.59
CA VAL A 90 -17.59 -6.00 -8.57
C VAL A 90 -17.51 -7.53 -8.57
N ASN A 91 -17.55 -8.17 -7.39
CA ASN A 91 -17.52 -9.62 -7.28
C ASN A 91 -18.75 -10.25 -7.94
N SER A 92 -19.95 -9.70 -7.70
CA SER A 92 -21.20 -10.17 -8.31
C SER A 92 -21.19 -10.01 -9.82
N PHE A 93 -20.62 -8.89 -10.32
CA PHE A 93 -20.40 -8.69 -11.75
C PHE A 93 -19.48 -9.77 -12.34
N LEU A 94 -18.33 -10.03 -11.72
CA LEU A 94 -17.41 -11.07 -12.18
C LEU A 94 -18.08 -12.48 -12.12
N LYS A 95 -18.92 -12.73 -11.09
CA LYS A 95 -19.64 -13.99 -10.94
C LYS A 95 -20.71 -14.17 -12.00
N THR A 96 -21.37 -13.10 -12.45
CA THR A 96 -22.35 -13.13 -13.53
C THR A 96 -21.76 -13.64 -14.86
N TYR A 97 -20.47 -13.39 -15.07
CA TYR A 97 -19.74 -13.86 -16.24
C TYR A 97 -18.91 -15.13 -15.96
N ASP A 98 -19.23 -15.86 -14.91
CA ASP A 98 -18.54 -17.10 -14.51
C ASP A 98 -17.02 -17.01 -14.49
N VAL A 99 -16.50 -15.84 -14.05
CA VAL A 99 -15.04 -15.62 -13.96
C VAL A 99 -14.46 -16.60 -12.95
N GLU A 100 -13.48 -17.38 -13.39
CA GLU A 100 -12.79 -18.38 -12.55
C GLU A 100 -12.04 -17.69 -11.38
N VAL A 101 -11.96 -18.35 -10.23
CA VAL A 101 -11.48 -17.77 -8.97
C VAL A 101 -10.01 -17.27 -9.04
N HIS A 102 -9.15 -17.88 -9.83
CA HIS A 102 -7.77 -17.39 -10.01
C HIS A 102 -7.72 -16.15 -10.92
N LEU A 103 -8.63 -16.05 -11.90
CA LEU A 103 -8.79 -14.84 -12.71
C LEU A 103 -9.36 -13.69 -11.88
N PHE A 104 -10.28 -13.98 -10.95
CA PHE A 104 -10.78 -13.02 -9.96
C PHE A 104 -9.64 -12.47 -9.07
N LEU A 105 -8.76 -13.32 -8.52
CA LEU A 105 -7.61 -12.90 -7.74
C LEU A 105 -6.64 -12.06 -8.57
N PHE A 106 -6.39 -12.49 -9.82
CA PHE A 106 -5.53 -11.77 -10.77
C PHE A 106 -6.10 -10.39 -11.11
N PHE A 107 -7.39 -10.29 -11.37
CA PHE A 107 -8.08 -9.02 -11.67
C PHE A 107 -7.83 -7.97 -10.59
N TYR A 108 -8.08 -8.29 -9.33
CA TYR A 108 -7.84 -7.35 -8.24
C TYR A 108 -6.37 -6.99 -8.09
N PHE A 109 -5.49 -7.98 -8.20
CA PHE A 109 -4.05 -7.73 -8.04
C PHE A 109 -3.47 -6.91 -9.19
N PHE A 110 -3.95 -7.12 -10.41
CA PHE A 110 -3.57 -6.33 -11.58
C PHE A 110 -3.90 -4.85 -11.36
N TRP A 111 -5.14 -4.52 -11.01
CA TRP A 111 -5.55 -3.13 -10.82
C TRP A 111 -4.84 -2.46 -9.65
N THR A 112 -4.72 -3.14 -8.51
CA THR A 112 -4.02 -2.58 -7.35
C THR A 112 -2.56 -2.32 -7.66
N THR A 113 -1.85 -3.27 -8.28
CA THR A 113 -0.45 -3.10 -8.67
C THR A 113 -0.30 -1.96 -9.68
N LEU A 114 -1.18 -1.85 -10.66
CA LEU A 114 -1.18 -0.75 -11.63
C LEU A 114 -1.28 0.61 -10.93
N PHE A 115 -2.24 0.80 -10.01
CA PHE A 115 -2.44 2.05 -9.28
C PHE A 115 -1.23 2.41 -8.41
N TYR A 116 -0.67 1.45 -7.69
CA TYR A 116 0.53 1.64 -6.88
C TYR A 116 1.72 2.04 -7.74
N MET A 117 1.94 1.35 -8.86
CA MET A 117 3.06 1.64 -9.76
C MET A 117 2.89 2.96 -10.51
N MET A 118 1.66 3.41 -10.80
CA MET A 118 1.40 4.76 -11.31
C MET A 118 1.85 5.83 -10.31
N PHE A 119 1.54 5.65 -9.02
CA PHE A 119 1.96 6.53 -7.96
C PHE A 119 3.48 6.51 -7.78
N ILE A 120 4.08 5.33 -7.68
CA ILE A 120 5.54 5.15 -7.57
C ILE A 120 6.24 5.83 -8.74
N LYS A 121 5.84 5.56 -9.97
CA LYS A 121 6.48 6.16 -11.16
C LYS A 121 6.42 7.67 -11.17
N ARG A 122 5.38 8.26 -10.61
CA ARG A 122 5.17 9.70 -10.58
C ARG A 122 5.96 10.41 -9.49
N TYR A 123 6.09 9.79 -8.32
CA TYR A 123 6.61 10.44 -7.12
C TYR A 123 7.91 9.87 -6.59
N SER A 124 8.37 8.74 -7.13
CA SER A 124 9.66 8.17 -6.78
C SER A 124 10.82 8.97 -7.40
N ASP A 125 11.77 9.31 -6.56
CA ASP A 125 13.03 9.95 -6.99
C ASP A 125 14.08 8.91 -7.42
N GLY A 126 13.89 7.63 -7.05
CA GLY A 126 14.73 6.50 -7.36
C GLY A 126 13.98 5.20 -7.38
N LEU A 127 13.64 4.70 -8.61
CA LEU A 127 12.80 3.52 -8.75
C LEU A 127 13.43 2.27 -8.12
N ALA A 128 14.75 2.08 -8.26
CA ALA A 128 15.46 0.92 -7.71
C ALA A 128 15.34 0.85 -6.18
N LEU A 129 15.69 1.94 -5.48
CA LEU A 129 15.55 2.00 -4.02
C LEU A 129 14.07 1.95 -3.59
N THR A 130 13.17 2.55 -4.36
CA THR A 130 11.72 2.47 -4.07
C THR A 130 11.21 1.04 -4.18
N MET A 131 11.60 0.28 -5.22
CA MET A 131 11.25 -1.12 -5.35
C MET A 131 11.85 -1.97 -4.23
N PHE A 132 13.10 -1.69 -3.87
CA PHE A 132 13.71 -2.33 -2.71
C PHE A 132 12.87 -2.13 -1.45
N PHE A 133 12.57 -0.88 -1.07
CA PHE A 133 11.78 -0.61 0.13
C PHE A 133 10.33 -1.10 0.02
N PHE A 134 9.72 -1.03 -1.15
CA PHE A 134 8.36 -1.53 -1.38
C PHE A 134 8.20 -3.02 -1.05
N ILE A 135 9.24 -3.82 -1.32
CA ILE A 135 9.27 -5.24 -0.98
C ILE A 135 9.82 -5.45 0.44
N ALA A 136 10.93 -4.79 0.81
CA ALA A 136 11.60 -5.02 2.08
C ALA A 136 10.77 -4.61 3.31
N THR A 137 9.88 -3.60 3.18
CA THR A 137 8.97 -3.19 4.26
C THR A 137 7.72 -4.05 4.41
N GLY A 138 7.49 -5.00 3.49
CA GLY A 138 6.27 -5.81 3.47
C GLY A 138 5.06 -5.14 2.80
N CYS A 139 5.22 -3.94 2.21
CA CYS A 139 4.11 -3.23 1.57
C CYS A 139 3.57 -4.00 0.35
N TYR A 140 4.45 -4.58 -0.48
CA TYR A 140 4.04 -5.45 -1.59
C TYR A 140 3.34 -6.73 -1.12
N GLN A 141 3.85 -7.37 -0.07
CA GLN A 141 3.25 -8.56 0.52
C GLN A 141 1.86 -8.27 1.07
N PHE A 142 1.68 -7.10 1.70
CA PHE A 142 0.38 -6.66 2.16
C PHE A 142 -0.62 -6.46 1.01
N ASN A 143 -0.16 -5.98 -0.15
CA ASN A 143 -1.01 -5.85 -1.34
C ASN A 143 -1.54 -7.21 -1.84
N MET A 144 -0.83 -8.30 -1.59
CA MET A 144 -1.34 -9.64 -1.87
C MET A 144 -2.37 -10.11 -0.84
N ALA A 145 -2.25 -9.68 0.41
CA ALA A 145 -3.08 -10.14 1.53
C ALA A 145 -4.44 -9.42 1.60
N ALA A 146 -4.47 -8.09 1.56
CA ALA A 146 -5.62 -7.27 1.95
C ALA A 146 -6.38 -6.68 0.74
N MET A 147 -7.00 -7.53 -0.11
CA MET A 147 -7.59 -7.15 -1.40
C MET A 147 -8.51 -5.93 -1.36
N LYS A 148 -9.49 -5.88 -0.44
CA LYS A 148 -10.44 -4.76 -0.32
C LYS A 148 -9.71 -3.45 0.02
N GLN A 149 -8.86 -3.50 1.05
CA GLN A 149 -8.13 -2.35 1.55
C GLN A 149 -7.18 -1.79 0.49
N VAL A 150 -6.39 -2.65 -0.18
CA VAL A 150 -5.41 -2.18 -1.16
C VAL A 150 -6.06 -1.69 -2.46
N MET A 151 -7.26 -2.20 -2.82
CA MET A 151 -8.03 -1.64 -3.93
C MET A 151 -8.49 -0.22 -3.59
N GLY A 152 -9.11 -0.01 -2.43
CA GLY A 152 -9.52 1.32 -1.96
C GLY A 152 -8.35 2.30 -1.88
N THR A 153 -7.24 1.87 -1.30
CA THR A 153 -5.97 2.63 -1.25
C THR A 153 -5.47 2.96 -2.66
N GLY A 154 -5.43 1.99 -3.56
CA GLY A 154 -4.96 2.15 -4.93
C GLY A 154 -5.74 3.22 -5.71
N ILE A 155 -7.06 3.23 -5.59
CA ILE A 155 -7.94 4.26 -6.19
C ILE A 155 -7.56 5.65 -5.65
N CYS A 156 -7.37 5.81 -4.34
CA CYS A 156 -6.95 7.07 -3.73
C CYS A 156 -5.56 7.52 -4.21
N LEU A 157 -4.61 6.58 -4.34
CA LEU A 157 -3.26 6.85 -4.86
C LEU A 157 -3.27 7.28 -6.32
N ALA A 158 -4.08 6.64 -7.17
CA ALA A 158 -4.23 7.02 -8.57
C ALA A 158 -4.80 8.44 -8.73
N ALA A 159 -5.73 8.81 -7.83
CA ALA A 159 -6.35 10.13 -7.79
C ALA A 159 -5.51 11.21 -7.08
N PHE A 160 -4.48 10.84 -6.33
CA PHE A 160 -3.67 11.75 -5.51
C PHE A 160 -3.19 13.02 -6.24
N PRO A 161 -2.77 12.99 -7.53
CA PRO A 161 -2.40 14.18 -8.26
C PRO A 161 -3.49 15.26 -8.32
N LEU A 162 -4.77 14.86 -8.24
CA LEU A 162 -5.91 15.77 -8.25
C LEU A 162 -5.99 16.59 -6.95
N ALA A 163 -5.66 15.96 -5.82
CA ALA A 163 -5.65 16.65 -4.51
C ALA A 163 -4.66 17.80 -4.44
N LEU A 164 -3.54 17.69 -5.17
CA LEU A 164 -2.47 18.68 -5.19
C LEU A 164 -2.73 19.87 -6.11
N LYS A 165 -3.77 19.79 -6.95
CA LYS A 165 -4.17 20.91 -7.80
C LYS A 165 -4.91 21.97 -6.99
N LYS A 166 -4.79 23.23 -7.43
CA LYS A 166 -5.43 24.38 -6.75
C LYS A 166 -6.91 24.53 -7.09
N ASP A 167 -7.32 24.02 -8.25
CA ASP A 167 -8.70 24.19 -8.74
C ASP A 167 -9.69 23.30 -7.98
N TRP A 168 -10.89 23.83 -7.72
CA TRP A 168 -11.92 23.17 -6.95
C TRP A 168 -12.49 21.91 -7.64
N ARG A 169 -12.51 21.89 -8.99
CA ARG A 169 -13.02 20.73 -9.76
C ARG A 169 -12.14 19.51 -9.54
N SER A 170 -10.84 19.69 -9.61
CA SER A 170 -9.88 18.61 -9.32
C SER A 170 -10.00 18.11 -7.87
N LYS A 171 -10.20 19.03 -6.92
CA LYS A 171 -10.42 18.65 -5.52
C LYS A 171 -11.72 17.87 -5.32
N LEU A 172 -12.81 18.30 -5.97
CA LEU A 172 -14.07 17.57 -5.91
C LEU A 172 -13.96 16.19 -6.55
N LEU A 173 -13.26 16.08 -7.68
CA LEU A 173 -13.01 14.80 -8.34
C LEU A 173 -12.13 13.89 -7.45
N TYR A 174 -11.17 14.44 -6.72
CA TYR A 174 -10.40 13.68 -5.73
C TYR A 174 -11.30 13.14 -4.62
N VAL A 175 -12.19 13.98 -4.05
CA VAL A 175 -13.17 13.54 -3.04
C VAL A 175 -14.02 12.40 -3.58
N PHE A 176 -14.50 12.49 -4.83
CA PHE A 176 -15.26 11.41 -5.47
C PHE A 176 -14.47 10.10 -5.49
N PHE A 177 -13.19 10.12 -5.89
CA PHE A 177 -12.35 8.93 -5.90
C PHE A 177 -12.05 8.41 -4.49
N VAL A 178 -11.90 9.28 -3.49
CA VAL A 178 -11.75 8.85 -2.10
C VAL A 178 -13.03 8.15 -1.62
N LEU A 179 -14.21 8.70 -1.93
CA LEU A 179 -15.49 8.05 -1.59
C LEU A 179 -15.67 6.71 -2.33
N LEU A 180 -15.24 6.63 -3.60
CA LEU A 180 -15.19 5.35 -4.31
C LEU A 180 -14.21 4.37 -3.65
N GLY A 181 -13.03 4.79 -3.23
CA GLY A 181 -12.11 3.97 -2.45
C GLY A 181 -12.71 3.53 -1.11
N THR A 182 -13.43 4.43 -0.44
CA THR A 182 -14.14 4.17 0.82
C THR A 182 -15.23 3.09 0.67
N SER A 183 -15.89 3.03 -0.47
CA SER A 183 -16.88 1.97 -0.75
C SER A 183 -16.26 0.58 -1.00
N PHE A 184 -14.95 0.51 -1.28
CA PHE A 184 -14.20 -0.75 -1.24
C PHE A 184 -13.71 -1.08 0.18
N HIS A 185 -13.27 -0.09 0.95
CA HIS A 185 -12.88 -0.27 2.36
C HIS A 185 -12.99 1.06 3.11
N ALA A 186 -13.77 1.08 4.19
CA ALA A 186 -14.22 2.27 4.90
C ALA A 186 -13.10 3.26 5.27
N TYR A 187 -11.97 2.76 5.77
CA TYR A 187 -10.85 3.60 6.21
C TYR A 187 -10.07 4.28 5.08
N SER A 188 -10.37 4.00 3.80
CA SER A 188 -9.84 4.81 2.67
C SER A 188 -10.22 6.28 2.79
N LEU A 189 -11.25 6.61 3.58
CA LEU A 189 -11.66 7.97 3.92
C LEU A 189 -10.50 8.79 4.54
N MET A 190 -9.54 8.14 5.21
CA MET A 190 -8.36 8.81 5.77
C MET A 190 -7.54 9.59 4.71
N TYR A 191 -7.67 9.25 3.42
CA TYR A 191 -7.00 10.00 2.36
C TYR A 191 -7.51 11.43 2.18
N LEU A 192 -8.66 11.81 2.77
CA LEU A 192 -9.08 13.22 2.85
C LEU A 192 -8.12 14.07 3.68
N ALA A 193 -7.33 13.46 4.58
CA ALA A 193 -6.29 14.16 5.33
C ALA A 193 -5.28 14.88 4.42
N VAL A 194 -5.08 14.43 3.18
CA VAL A 194 -4.19 15.05 2.19
C VAL A 194 -4.44 16.56 2.04
N PHE A 195 -5.68 17.01 2.12
CA PHE A 195 -6.03 18.42 2.01
C PHE A 195 -5.46 19.31 3.12
N PHE A 196 -5.16 18.72 4.27
CA PHE A 196 -4.69 19.43 5.47
C PHE A 196 -3.17 19.30 5.68
N LEU A 197 -2.47 18.49 4.88
CA LEU A 197 -1.08 18.12 5.09
C LEU A 197 -0.06 18.87 4.23
N ASP A 198 -0.50 19.81 3.36
CA ASP A 198 0.40 20.62 2.52
C ASP A 198 0.94 21.84 3.28
N PHE A 199 1.74 21.57 4.30
CA PHE A 199 2.52 22.60 5.00
C PHE A 199 3.96 22.12 5.18
N LYS A 200 4.89 23.04 5.51
CA LYS A 200 6.29 22.69 5.70
C LYS A 200 6.45 21.76 6.89
N PRO A 201 7.06 20.56 6.73
CA PRO A 201 7.36 19.67 7.85
C PRO A 201 8.25 20.33 8.91
N TRP A 202 8.12 19.86 10.14
CA TRP A 202 8.85 20.34 11.32
C TRP A 202 8.55 21.80 11.69
N THR A 203 7.33 22.26 11.36
CA THR A 203 6.73 23.48 11.91
C THR A 203 5.82 23.14 13.10
N ILE A 204 5.29 24.16 13.78
CA ILE A 204 4.37 23.95 14.90
C ILE A 204 3.20 23.01 14.55
N LYS A 205 2.71 23.05 13.30
CA LYS A 205 1.63 22.15 12.84
C LYS A 205 2.07 20.68 12.85
N THR A 206 3.33 20.37 12.50
CA THR A 206 3.87 19.02 12.58
C THR A 206 3.95 18.54 14.03
N TYR A 207 4.43 19.40 14.94
CA TYR A 207 4.50 19.06 16.35
C TYR A 207 3.12 18.84 16.96
N LEU A 208 2.12 19.65 16.58
CA LEU A 208 0.73 19.43 17.00
C LEU A 208 0.16 18.12 16.43
N LEU A 209 0.47 17.77 15.20
CA LEU A 209 0.09 16.48 14.62
C LEU A 209 0.70 15.31 15.41
N LEU A 210 2.01 15.35 15.67
CA LEU A 210 2.69 14.30 16.45
C LEU A 210 2.19 14.23 17.91
N LEU A 211 1.94 15.39 18.53
CA LEU A 211 1.34 15.45 19.87
C LEU A 211 -0.06 14.82 19.87
N GLY A 212 -0.90 15.13 18.86
CA GLY A 212 -2.21 14.51 18.72
C GLY A 212 -2.14 12.98 18.58
N ILE A 213 -1.15 12.45 17.86
CA ILE A 213 -0.91 11.02 17.77
C ILE A 213 -0.53 10.43 19.13
N ILE A 214 0.39 11.06 19.85
CA ILE A 214 0.82 10.62 21.20
C ILE A 214 -0.36 10.61 22.15
N VAL A 215 -1.11 11.71 22.22
CA VAL A 215 -2.31 11.84 23.06
C VAL A 215 -3.35 10.79 22.68
N GLY A 216 -3.60 10.59 21.37
CA GLY A 216 -4.49 9.55 20.87
C GLY A 216 -4.06 8.14 21.31
N GLY A 217 -2.75 7.86 21.35
CA GLY A 217 -2.22 6.60 21.86
C GLY A 217 -2.55 6.39 23.36
N PHE A 218 -2.30 7.39 24.19
CA PHE A 218 -2.62 7.31 25.62
C PHE A 218 -4.13 7.25 25.90
N LEU A 219 -4.93 7.94 25.10
CA LEU A 219 -6.39 7.94 25.25
C LEU A 219 -7.07 6.71 24.61
N PHE A 220 -6.36 5.91 23.85
CA PHE A 220 -6.95 4.78 23.12
C PHE A 220 -7.68 3.81 24.05
N ARG A 221 -7.01 3.32 25.11
CA ARG A 221 -7.62 2.37 26.06
C ARG A 221 -8.81 2.96 26.82
N PRO A 222 -8.75 4.19 27.37
CA PRO A 222 -9.92 4.83 27.99
C PRO A 222 -11.10 5.02 27.03
N LEU A 223 -10.85 5.21 25.73
CA LEU A 223 -11.87 5.44 24.70
C LEU A 223 -12.25 4.17 23.92
N LEU A 224 -11.83 2.99 24.37
CA LEU A 224 -12.01 1.74 23.63
C LEU A 224 -13.47 1.47 23.27
N GLY A 225 -14.41 1.63 24.20
CA GLY A 225 -15.85 1.48 23.94
C GLY A 225 -16.33 2.40 22.83
N THR A 226 -15.95 3.69 22.86
CA THR A 226 -16.28 4.65 21.80
C THR A 226 -15.70 4.24 20.43
N VAL A 227 -14.50 3.67 20.41
CA VAL A 227 -13.89 3.13 19.16
C VAL A 227 -14.70 1.97 18.63
N VAL A 228 -15.13 1.04 19.47
CA VAL A 228 -16.03 -0.07 19.10
C VAL A 228 -17.33 0.46 18.52
N ASP A 229 -17.96 1.45 19.15
CA ASP A 229 -19.21 2.06 18.67
C ASP A 229 -19.02 2.69 17.28
N ILE A 230 -17.93 3.43 17.07
CA ILE A 230 -17.62 4.05 15.78
C ILE A 230 -17.38 2.97 14.71
N THR A 231 -16.58 1.95 15.01
CA THR A 231 -16.30 0.88 14.03
C THR A 231 -17.58 0.12 13.66
N THR A 232 -18.44 -0.14 14.62
CA THR A 232 -19.76 -0.77 14.40
C THR A 232 -20.68 0.11 13.56
N ALA A 233 -20.68 1.42 13.81
CA ALA A 233 -21.51 2.36 13.05
C ALA A 233 -21.13 2.40 11.55
N ILE A 234 -19.84 2.27 11.20
CA ILE A 234 -19.40 2.16 9.81
C ILE A 234 -19.53 0.74 9.22
N GLY A 235 -19.90 -0.27 10.05
CA GLY A 235 -20.11 -1.65 9.63
C GLY A 235 -18.92 -2.58 9.80
N GLU A 236 -17.86 -2.13 10.48
CA GLU A 236 -16.71 -2.96 10.86
C GLU A 236 -16.99 -3.58 12.25
N ASN A 237 -16.94 -4.89 12.34
CA ASN A 237 -17.21 -5.60 13.58
C ASN A 237 -15.90 -5.92 14.34
N TYR A 238 -15.38 -4.96 15.08
CA TYR A 238 -14.29 -5.17 16.01
C TYR A 238 -14.82 -5.27 17.45
N SER A 239 -14.59 -6.42 18.09
CA SER A 239 -14.88 -6.58 19.51
C SER A 239 -13.79 -5.90 20.37
N GLU A 240 -14.12 -5.56 21.62
CA GLU A 240 -13.13 -5.05 22.57
C GLU A 240 -11.93 -6.01 22.72
N GLU A 241 -12.17 -7.31 22.68
CA GLU A 241 -11.14 -8.36 22.77
C GLU A 241 -10.15 -8.26 21.60
N VAL A 242 -10.62 -8.02 20.38
CA VAL A 242 -9.76 -7.82 19.20
C VAL A 242 -8.97 -6.53 19.31
N LEU A 243 -9.56 -5.47 19.84
CA LEU A 243 -8.92 -4.17 20.00
C LEU A 243 -7.96 -4.10 21.20
N SER A 244 -8.10 -4.98 22.18
CA SER A 244 -7.25 -5.08 23.39
C SER A 244 -6.14 -6.13 23.30
N GLY A 245 -5.95 -6.75 22.15
CA GLY A 245 -4.91 -7.77 21.92
C GLY A 245 -3.48 -7.28 22.06
N SER A 246 -2.50 -8.13 21.73
CA SER A 246 -1.07 -7.79 21.81
C SER A 246 -0.73 -6.61 20.89
N GLY A 247 0.04 -5.65 21.44
CA GLY A 247 0.46 -4.45 20.72
C GLY A 247 1.55 -4.72 19.66
N ILE A 248 1.87 -3.70 18.89
CA ILE A 248 2.91 -3.74 17.86
C ILE A 248 4.28 -3.85 18.54
N SER A 249 5.12 -4.74 18.03
CA SER A 249 6.45 -4.99 18.58
C SER A 249 7.39 -3.79 18.46
N LEU A 250 8.22 -3.56 19.48
CA LEU A 250 9.15 -2.43 19.52
C LEU A 250 10.15 -2.40 18.33
N PRO A 251 10.74 -3.52 17.87
CA PRO A 251 11.61 -3.53 16.71
C PRO A 251 10.93 -2.98 15.45
N ARG A 252 9.65 -3.29 15.25
CA ARG A 252 8.86 -2.78 14.13
C ARG A 252 8.66 -1.27 14.23
N ILE A 253 8.37 -0.75 15.41
CA ILE A 253 8.25 0.70 15.65
C ILE A 253 9.55 1.42 15.32
N ILE A 254 10.69 0.90 15.77
CA ILE A 254 12.00 1.50 15.48
C ILE A 254 12.20 1.62 13.97
N VAL A 255 11.98 0.55 13.20
CA VAL A 255 12.18 0.54 11.75
C VAL A 255 11.23 1.52 11.05
N VAL A 256 9.98 1.60 11.46
CA VAL A 256 8.95 2.47 10.87
C VAL A 256 9.23 3.94 11.16
N TRP A 257 9.89 4.27 12.30
CA TRP A 257 10.24 5.64 12.66
C TRP A 257 11.54 6.14 12.03
N ILE A 258 12.37 5.29 11.42
CA ILE A 258 13.62 5.70 10.75
C ILE A 258 13.40 6.86 9.77
N PRO A 259 12.41 6.82 8.83
CA PRO A 259 12.18 7.94 7.90
C PRO A 259 11.80 9.24 8.62
N VAL A 260 11.03 9.15 9.71
CA VAL A 260 10.61 10.32 10.49
C VAL A 260 11.82 10.95 11.18
N LEU A 261 12.65 10.15 11.84
CA LEU A 261 13.87 10.61 12.52
C LEU A 261 14.88 11.20 11.54
N LEU A 262 15.13 10.56 10.40
CA LEU A 262 15.99 11.10 9.35
C LEU A 262 15.47 12.44 8.82
N SER A 263 14.15 12.56 8.64
CA SER A 263 13.54 13.80 8.19
C SER A 263 13.70 14.95 9.20
N PHE A 264 13.75 14.62 10.49
CA PHE A 264 14.00 15.60 11.55
C PHE A 264 15.44 16.07 11.57
N VAL A 265 16.40 15.12 11.54
CA VAL A 265 17.83 15.42 11.61
C VAL A 265 18.27 16.29 10.43
N TYR A 266 17.81 15.97 9.23
CA TYR A 266 18.20 16.68 8.00
C TYR A 266 17.13 17.68 7.50
N ARG A 267 16.23 18.16 8.39
CA ARG A 267 15.06 18.99 8.03
C ARG A 267 15.44 20.26 7.24
N ASP A 268 16.55 20.88 7.58
CA ASP A 268 16.98 22.14 6.97
C ASP A 268 17.36 21.97 5.50
N VAL A 269 17.95 20.82 5.15
CA VAL A 269 18.28 20.46 3.77
C VAL A 269 17.06 19.91 3.05
N LEU A 270 16.33 19.00 3.69
CA LEU A 270 15.21 18.28 3.06
C LEU A 270 14.05 19.22 2.70
N PHE A 271 13.76 20.21 3.55
CA PHE A 271 12.56 21.04 3.40
C PHE A 271 12.83 22.52 3.12
N ALA A 272 14.07 22.90 2.78
CA ALA A 272 14.40 24.26 2.34
C ALA A 272 13.55 24.65 1.12
N GLU A 273 13.53 23.79 0.10
CA GLU A 273 12.79 23.97 -1.15
C GLU A 273 11.95 22.73 -1.46
N SER A 274 11.00 22.42 -0.56
CA SER A 274 10.16 21.24 -0.73
C SER A 274 8.92 21.51 -1.57
N LYS A 275 8.61 20.60 -2.48
CA LYS A 275 7.39 20.63 -3.30
C LYS A 275 6.19 20.18 -2.49
N SER A 276 4.97 20.55 -2.94
CA SER A 276 3.71 20.17 -2.31
C SER A 276 3.60 18.65 -2.07
N HIS A 277 3.86 17.83 -3.09
CA HIS A 277 3.79 16.37 -2.94
C HIS A 277 4.82 15.82 -1.94
N GLU A 278 6.04 16.38 -1.87
CA GLU A 278 7.08 15.95 -0.92
C GLU A 278 6.62 16.20 0.53
N ARG A 279 6.00 17.36 0.78
CA ARG A 279 5.48 17.72 2.10
C ARG A 279 4.32 16.79 2.51
N VAL A 280 3.36 16.61 1.61
CA VAL A 280 2.19 15.74 1.88
C VAL A 280 2.62 14.30 2.09
N ILE A 281 3.45 13.72 1.21
CA ILE A 281 3.93 12.33 1.33
C ILE A 281 4.73 12.15 2.61
N MET A 282 5.53 13.15 3.03
CA MET A 282 6.25 13.10 4.31
C MET A 282 5.28 13.07 5.51
N HIS A 283 4.25 13.91 5.52
CA HIS A 283 3.26 13.88 6.61
C HIS A 283 2.45 12.57 6.63
N LEU A 284 2.13 11.99 5.45
CA LEU A 284 1.52 10.66 5.38
C LEU A 284 2.47 9.57 5.89
N THR A 285 3.79 9.72 5.70
CA THR A 285 4.81 8.86 6.33
C THR A 285 4.80 9.01 7.85
N MET A 286 4.66 10.23 8.37
CA MET A 286 4.52 10.48 9.80
C MET A 286 3.23 9.87 10.37
N LEU A 287 2.11 9.96 9.63
CA LEU A 287 0.85 9.29 10.01
C LEU A 287 1.01 7.77 10.04
N PHE A 288 1.68 7.18 9.05
CA PHE A 288 2.00 5.75 9.05
C PHE A 288 2.75 5.34 10.33
N ALA A 289 3.83 6.06 10.64
CA ALA A 289 4.65 5.80 11.82
C ALA A 289 3.87 6.05 13.12
N GLY A 290 3.06 7.09 13.14
CA GLY A 290 2.24 7.46 14.29
C GLY A 290 1.14 6.45 14.61
N ILE A 291 0.41 5.96 13.60
CA ILE A 291 -0.61 4.92 13.79
C ILE A 291 0.03 3.62 14.30
N GLN A 292 1.21 3.25 13.77
CA GLN A 292 1.97 2.12 14.29
C GLN A 292 2.38 2.33 15.77
N PHE A 293 2.77 3.55 16.15
CA PHE A 293 3.11 3.88 17.54
C PHE A 293 1.89 3.75 18.46
N VAL A 294 0.72 4.26 18.06
CA VAL A 294 -0.54 4.08 18.81
C VAL A 294 -0.83 2.59 19.02
N GLY A 295 -0.48 1.75 18.07
CA GLY A 295 -0.63 0.30 18.15
C GLY A 295 0.20 -0.38 19.25
N ILE A 296 1.12 0.32 19.94
CA ILE A 296 1.78 -0.20 21.16
C ILE A 296 0.77 -0.31 22.31
N PHE A 297 -0.17 0.64 22.37
CA PHE A 297 -1.18 0.74 23.43
C PHE A 297 -2.44 -0.08 23.12
N GLY A 298 -2.63 -0.46 21.86
CA GLY A 298 -3.76 -1.26 21.38
C GLY A 298 -3.32 -2.61 20.81
N THR A 299 -3.95 -3.02 19.70
CA THR A 299 -3.64 -4.29 19.04
C THR A 299 -2.87 -4.11 17.73
N ALA A 300 -1.88 -4.98 17.51
CA ALA A 300 -1.13 -5.04 16.26
C ALA A 300 -2.03 -5.36 15.04
N LEU A 301 -3.09 -6.16 15.24
CA LEU A 301 -4.02 -6.52 14.18
C LEU A 301 -4.77 -5.29 13.63
N TYR A 302 -5.34 -4.46 14.49
CA TYR A 302 -6.11 -3.29 14.07
C TYR A 302 -5.20 -2.14 13.59
N PHE A 303 -4.26 -1.69 14.43
CA PHE A 303 -3.38 -0.56 14.09
C PHE A 303 -2.37 -0.89 12.99
N GLY A 304 -1.93 -2.15 12.92
CA GLY A 304 -1.15 -2.65 11.80
C GLY A 304 -1.91 -2.45 10.48
N ARG A 305 -3.13 -2.99 10.37
CA ARG A 305 -3.96 -2.85 9.16
C ARG A 305 -4.30 -1.38 8.87
N LEU A 306 -4.66 -0.60 9.89
CA LEU A 306 -5.00 0.81 9.73
C LEU A 306 -3.82 1.64 9.19
N SER A 307 -2.61 1.41 9.68
CA SER A 307 -1.42 2.11 9.21
C SER A 307 -1.08 1.79 7.75
N TYR A 308 -1.34 0.57 7.30
CA TYR A 308 -0.96 0.12 5.96
C TYR A 308 -1.65 0.86 4.80
N TYR A 309 -2.65 1.69 5.06
CA TYR A 309 -3.12 2.67 4.07
C TYR A 309 -2.01 3.60 3.57
N PHE A 310 -1.03 3.85 4.42
CA PHE A 310 0.09 4.75 4.13
C PHE A 310 1.44 4.03 3.99
N CYS A 311 1.46 2.68 3.93
CA CYS A 311 2.71 1.90 3.89
C CYS A 311 3.60 2.20 2.66
N LEU A 312 3.01 2.68 1.57
CA LEU A 312 3.76 3.08 0.37
C LEU A 312 4.55 4.39 0.60
N MET A 313 4.11 5.25 1.52
CA MET A 313 4.70 6.58 1.71
C MET A 313 6.17 6.54 2.15
N PRO A 314 6.58 5.76 3.16
CA PRO A 314 8.00 5.61 3.49
C PRO A 314 8.84 5.01 2.35
N CYS A 315 8.24 4.17 1.48
CA CYS A 315 8.94 3.62 0.31
C CYS A 315 9.28 4.70 -0.73
N ILE A 316 8.55 5.82 -0.74
CA ILE A 316 8.82 6.99 -1.58
C ILE A 316 9.73 7.99 -0.87
N THR A 317 9.48 8.27 0.42
CA THR A 317 10.24 9.29 1.16
C THR A 317 11.68 8.89 1.41
N LEU A 318 11.95 7.62 1.75
CA LEU A 318 13.32 7.16 2.02
C LEU A 318 14.27 7.37 0.82
N PRO A 319 13.98 6.90 -0.40
CA PRO A 319 14.83 7.14 -1.56
C PRO A 319 15.04 8.62 -1.85
N TRP A 320 13.99 9.42 -1.76
CA TRP A 320 14.05 10.86 -1.94
C TRP A 320 14.97 11.54 -0.91
N MET A 321 14.80 11.22 0.38
CA MET A 321 15.65 11.77 1.44
C MET A 321 17.11 11.36 1.26
N LEU A 322 17.39 10.07 1.06
CA LEU A 322 18.73 9.54 0.90
C LEU A 322 19.46 10.19 -0.28
N ARG A 323 18.79 10.36 -1.42
CA ARG A 323 19.36 11.07 -2.58
C ARG A 323 19.63 12.54 -2.28
N LYS A 324 18.71 13.24 -1.61
CA LYS A 324 18.88 14.65 -1.28
C LYS A 324 19.99 14.85 -0.26
N ILE A 325 20.06 14.00 0.78
CA ILE A 325 21.17 14.00 1.75
C ILE A 325 22.50 13.72 1.04
N THR A 326 22.56 12.71 0.15
CA THR A 326 23.80 12.40 -0.60
C THR A 326 24.29 13.57 -1.44
N ARG A 327 23.38 14.39 -1.98
CA ARG A 327 23.75 15.58 -2.77
C ARG A 327 24.46 16.64 -1.93
N TYR A 328 24.01 16.87 -0.70
CA TYR A 328 24.56 17.90 0.19
C TYR A 328 25.65 17.37 1.12
N TYR A 329 25.53 16.13 1.55
CA TYR A 329 26.43 15.43 2.46
C TYR A 329 26.78 14.04 1.88
N PRO A 330 27.75 13.97 0.91
CA PRO A 330 28.01 12.72 0.18
C PRO A 330 28.42 11.54 1.04
N ALA A 331 29.21 11.79 2.10
CA ALA A 331 29.67 10.74 3.02
C ALA A 331 28.50 10.17 3.83
N ASP A 332 27.73 11.06 4.48
CA ASP A 332 26.55 10.67 5.28
C ASP A 332 25.52 9.95 4.42
N GLY A 333 25.23 10.49 3.22
CA GLY A 333 24.23 9.91 2.34
C GLY A 333 24.59 8.50 1.85
N LYS A 334 25.88 8.25 1.53
CA LYS A 334 26.36 6.91 1.19
C LYS A 334 26.25 5.96 2.37
N PHE A 335 26.70 6.39 3.55
CA PHE A 335 26.61 5.62 4.78
C PHE A 335 25.15 5.27 5.11
N LEU A 336 24.26 6.27 5.14
CA LEU A 336 22.83 6.10 5.44
C LEU A 336 22.13 5.20 4.42
N THR A 337 22.47 5.30 3.13
CA THR A 337 21.90 4.43 2.09
C THR A 337 22.33 2.99 2.33
N THR A 338 23.59 2.73 2.61
CA THR A 338 24.10 1.39 2.92
C THR A 338 23.46 0.84 4.18
N ALA A 339 23.42 1.62 5.25
CA ALA A 339 22.80 1.24 6.52
C ALA A 339 21.30 0.95 6.37
N ALA A 340 20.56 1.76 5.59
CA ALA A 340 19.16 1.53 5.31
C ALA A 340 18.94 0.22 4.52
N VAL A 341 19.72 -0.02 3.46
CA VAL A 341 19.63 -1.27 2.69
C VAL A 341 19.91 -2.48 3.58
N MET A 342 20.97 -2.45 4.39
CA MET A 342 21.28 -3.54 5.33
C MET A 342 20.20 -3.72 6.38
N GLY A 343 19.76 -2.65 7.02
CA GLY A 343 18.76 -2.68 8.08
C GLY A 343 17.40 -3.19 7.60
N TYR A 344 16.92 -2.71 6.44
CA TYR A 344 15.66 -3.18 5.88
C TYR A 344 15.77 -4.59 5.26
N THR A 345 16.95 -5.04 4.84
CA THR A 345 17.16 -6.45 4.48
C THR A 345 17.06 -7.35 5.71
N ALA A 346 17.65 -6.93 6.85
CA ALA A 346 17.50 -7.64 8.12
C ALA A 346 16.01 -7.62 8.58
N PHE A 347 15.32 -6.49 8.47
CA PHE A 347 13.91 -6.39 8.79
C PHE A 347 13.04 -7.32 7.93
N LEU A 348 13.32 -7.38 6.61
CA LEU A 348 12.66 -8.33 5.69
C LEU A 348 12.84 -9.77 6.16
N TYR A 349 14.06 -10.12 6.56
CA TYR A 349 14.36 -11.46 7.09
C TYR A 349 13.52 -11.78 8.33
N PHE A 350 13.51 -10.91 9.33
CA PHE A 350 12.75 -11.13 10.56
C PHE A 350 11.24 -11.13 10.32
N SER A 351 10.69 -10.10 9.70
CA SER A 351 9.24 -9.94 9.62
C SER A 351 8.58 -10.86 8.59
N ASN A 352 9.20 -11.05 7.41
CA ASN A 352 8.56 -11.79 6.33
C ASN A 352 9.06 -13.23 6.17
N THR A 353 10.22 -13.55 6.73
CA THR A 353 10.80 -14.89 6.66
C THR A 353 10.58 -15.68 7.93
N LEU A 354 10.83 -15.07 9.10
CA LEU A 354 10.71 -15.76 10.39
C LEU A 354 9.31 -15.64 10.99
N GLU A 355 8.67 -14.45 10.94
CA GLU A 355 7.35 -14.24 11.54
C GLU A 355 6.23 -14.76 10.64
N THR A 356 6.20 -14.37 9.37
CA THR A 356 5.11 -14.71 8.45
C THR A 356 5.33 -15.96 7.63
N HIS A 357 6.54 -16.52 7.65
CA HIS A 357 6.92 -17.71 6.88
C HIS A 357 6.50 -17.62 5.41
N PHE A 358 6.82 -16.51 4.75
CA PHE A 358 6.35 -16.19 3.39
C PHE A 358 6.50 -17.35 2.40
N ASP A 359 7.69 -17.96 2.33
CA ASP A 359 8.00 -19.00 1.34
C ASP A 359 7.14 -20.26 1.48
N SER A 360 6.69 -20.60 2.69
CA SER A 360 5.80 -21.74 2.95
C SER A 360 4.32 -21.37 2.83
N SER A 361 3.96 -20.13 3.15
CA SER A 361 2.58 -19.64 3.07
C SER A 361 2.16 -19.20 1.66
N TYR A 362 3.12 -18.88 0.79
CA TYR A 362 2.87 -18.46 -0.58
C TYR A 362 2.93 -19.66 -1.55
N ALA A 363 1.82 -19.90 -2.25
CA ALA A 363 1.74 -20.82 -3.39
C ALA A 363 1.19 -20.08 -4.61
N ALA A 364 1.74 -20.36 -5.78
CA ALA A 364 1.31 -19.80 -7.05
C ALA A 364 0.94 -20.90 -8.03
N ILE A 365 -0.03 -20.62 -8.90
CA ILE A 365 -0.33 -21.44 -10.07
C ILE A 365 0.72 -21.19 -11.15
N SER A 366 0.93 -22.14 -12.05
CA SER A 366 1.81 -21.97 -13.19
C SER A 366 1.16 -21.06 -14.25
N LEU A 367 1.99 -20.49 -15.13
CA LEU A 367 1.50 -19.74 -16.29
C LEU A 367 0.59 -20.60 -17.19
N GLY A 368 0.92 -21.88 -17.36
CA GLY A 368 0.08 -22.83 -18.13
C GLY A 368 -1.32 -22.95 -17.52
N GLN A 369 -1.42 -23.20 -16.23
CA GLN A 369 -2.70 -23.27 -15.53
C GLN A 369 -3.49 -21.96 -15.65
N PHE A 370 -2.83 -20.81 -15.49
CA PHE A 370 -3.48 -19.53 -15.65
C PHE A 370 -4.06 -19.32 -17.06
N LEU A 371 -3.28 -19.68 -18.09
CA LEU A 371 -3.75 -19.61 -19.48
C LEU A 371 -4.90 -20.57 -19.75
N ASP A 372 -4.87 -21.78 -19.19
CA ASP A 372 -5.97 -22.74 -19.30
C ASP A 372 -7.27 -22.19 -18.68
N TYR A 373 -7.21 -21.58 -17.49
CA TYR A 373 -8.35 -20.92 -16.89
C TYR A 373 -8.87 -19.75 -17.74
N LEU A 374 -7.97 -18.92 -18.27
CA LEU A 374 -8.32 -17.80 -19.13
C LEU A 374 -9.00 -18.26 -20.43
N PHE A 375 -8.44 -19.24 -21.12
CA PHE A 375 -9.00 -19.74 -22.39
C PHE A 375 -10.31 -20.50 -22.17
N THR A 376 -10.44 -21.24 -21.08
CA THR A 376 -11.68 -21.93 -20.72
C THR A 376 -12.79 -20.92 -20.44
N TRP A 377 -12.51 -19.88 -19.67
CA TRP A 377 -13.45 -18.80 -19.41
C TRP A 377 -13.86 -18.06 -20.70
N LEU A 378 -12.89 -17.68 -21.53
CA LEU A 378 -13.19 -17.00 -22.81
C LEU A 378 -14.09 -17.83 -23.74
N ARG A 379 -13.89 -19.15 -23.81
CA ARG A 379 -14.76 -20.06 -24.60
C ARG A 379 -16.18 -20.11 -24.03
N GLY A 380 -16.31 -20.13 -22.72
CA GLY A 380 -17.63 -20.15 -22.06
C GLY A 380 -18.43 -18.85 -22.26
N VAL A 381 -17.76 -17.70 -22.33
CA VAL A 381 -18.42 -16.40 -22.58
C VAL A 381 -18.85 -16.21 -24.04
N THR A 382 -18.18 -16.92 -24.98
CA THR A 382 -18.46 -16.80 -26.42
C THR A 382 -19.42 -17.88 -26.95
N ALA A 383 -19.79 -18.86 -26.14
CA ALA A 383 -20.79 -19.90 -26.41
C ALA A 383 -22.16 -19.52 -25.91
#